data_657c4f379201b6dbe93aa91a9315bba2
#
_entry.id   657c4f379201b6dbe93aa91a9315bba2
#
_cell.length_a   1.000
_cell.length_b   1.000
_cell.length_c   1.000
_cell.angle_alpha   90.00
_cell.angle_beta   90.00
_cell.angle_gamma   90.00
#
_symmetry.space_group_name_H-M   'P 1'
#
loop_
_entity.id
_entity.type
_entity.pdbx_description
1 polymer ?
#
loop_
_entity_poly.entity_id
_entity_poly.type
_entity_poly.pdbx_seq_one_letter_code
_entity_poly.pdbx_strand_id
1 'polypeptide(L)'
;MHRHLKDIQPAGTSYEMGLKRVLLSSRESGCSITQIAVIELKAGEKSAQHIHPDLQDAFYILDGEIDITIDGEVNHCQAEDFVFVEHLKSYELHAITDVRMLAMGCVIESQRTKLYPILFE
;
A
#
# COMPACT_ATOMS: atom_id res chain seq x y z
N MET A 1 1.60 -0.08 21.68
CA MET A 1 0.33 0.23 21.01
C MET A 1 -0.35 -1.06 20.57
N HIS A 2 -1.65 -1.14 20.77
CA HIS A 2 -2.46 -2.30 20.32
C HIS A 2 -3.79 -1.80 19.78
N ARG A 3 -4.17 -2.27 18.59
CA ARG A 3 -5.43 -1.90 17.93
C ARG A 3 -6.09 -3.13 17.33
N HIS A 4 -7.42 -3.12 17.32
CA HIS A 4 -8.21 -4.11 16.60
C HIS A 4 -8.85 -3.43 15.38
N LEU A 5 -8.75 -4.06 14.23
CA LEU A 5 -9.19 -3.46 12.96
C LEU A 5 -10.64 -2.96 13.00
N LYS A 6 -11.54 -3.74 13.62
CA LYS A 6 -12.96 -3.38 13.68
C LYS A 6 -13.24 -2.12 14.51
N ASP A 7 -12.31 -1.72 15.38
CA ASP A 7 -12.45 -0.51 16.20
C ASP A 7 -11.94 0.75 15.50
N ILE A 8 -11.35 0.60 14.31
CA ILE A 8 -10.82 1.72 13.55
C ILE A 8 -11.87 2.23 12.57
N GLN A 9 -12.16 3.54 12.64
CA GLN A 9 -13.10 4.16 11.73
C GLN A 9 -12.54 4.19 10.30
N PRO A 10 -13.35 3.79 9.30
CA PRO A 10 -12.91 3.88 7.91
C PRO A 10 -12.80 5.32 7.45
N ALA A 11 -11.86 5.58 6.54
CA ALA A 11 -11.63 6.86 5.91
C ALA A 11 -11.48 6.67 4.40
N GLY A 12 -11.54 7.77 3.65
CA GLY A 12 -11.28 7.74 2.22
C GLY A 12 -9.80 7.49 1.92
N THR A 13 -9.53 6.94 0.75
CA THR A 13 -8.17 6.73 0.25
C THR A 13 -7.73 7.90 -0.63
N SER A 14 -6.42 7.98 -0.91
CA SER A 14 -5.89 8.92 -1.91
C SER A 14 -6.22 8.52 -3.36
N TYR A 15 -6.81 7.34 -3.56
CA TYR A 15 -7.16 6.82 -4.89
C TYR A 15 -8.51 7.32 -5.39
N GLU A 16 -9.22 8.14 -4.61
CA GLU A 16 -10.57 8.63 -4.92
C GLU A 16 -11.63 7.53 -4.99
N MET A 17 -11.31 6.36 -4.46
CA MET A 17 -12.22 5.20 -4.38
C MET A 17 -11.78 4.32 -3.23
N GLY A 18 -12.70 3.48 -2.75
CA GLY A 18 -12.42 2.54 -1.66
C GLY A 18 -12.38 3.22 -0.29
N LEU A 19 -12.15 2.39 0.72
CA LEU A 19 -12.04 2.81 2.12
C LEU A 19 -10.76 2.23 2.70
N LYS A 20 -10.21 2.93 3.69
CA LYS A 20 -9.06 2.42 4.45
C LYS A 20 -9.30 2.53 5.94
N ARG A 21 -8.75 1.60 6.68
CA ARG A 21 -8.63 1.67 8.13
C ARG A 21 -7.16 1.76 8.47
N VAL A 22 -6.76 2.90 9.03
CA VAL A 22 -5.35 3.20 9.31
C VAL A 22 -4.92 2.52 10.60
N LEU A 23 -3.98 1.57 10.48
CA LEU A 23 -3.38 0.89 11.62
C LEU A 23 -2.30 1.73 12.28
N LEU A 24 -1.51 2.42 11.47
CA LEU A 24 -0.44 3.30 11.95
C LEU A 24 -0.36 4.52 11.03
N SER A 25 -0.47 5.70 11.61
CA SER A 25 -0.35 6.94 10.85
C SER A 25 1.11 7.39 10.76
N SER A 26 1.38 8.27 9.81
CA SER A 26 2.68 8.90 9.64
C SER A 26 3.17 9.58 10.93
N ARG A 27 2.29 10.30 11.59
CA ARG A 27 2.62 11.00 12.84
C ARG A 27 3.00 10.02 13.96
N GLU A 28 2.33 8.88 14.03
CA GLU A 28 2.56 7.89 15.06
C GLU A 28 3.82 7.07 14.82
N SER A 29 4.19 6.86 13.55
CA SER A 29 5.32 5.98 13.21
C SER A 29 6.66 6.55 13.70
N GLY A 30 6.85 7.86 13.60
CA GLY A 30 8.10 8.50 13.96
C GLY A 30 9.31 8.03 13.13
N CYS A 31 9.08 7.38 12.00
CA CYS A 31 10.13 6.84 11.13
C CYS A 31 9.75 7.01 9.65
N SER A 32 10.41 6.30 8.75
CA SER A 32 10.16 6.40 7.31
C SER A 32 8.81 5.81 6.87
N ILE A 33 8.15 5.03 7.71
CA ILE A 33 6.80 4.52 7.42
C ILE A 33 5.82 5.69 7.43
N THR A 34 5.14 5.92 6.30
CA THR A 34 4.17 6.99 6.17
C THR A 34 2.77 6.56 6.57
N GLN A 35 2.46 5.29 6.39
CA GLN A 35 1.17 4.73 6.80
C GLN A 35 1.20 3.22 6.69
N ILE A 36 0.47 2.54 7.59
CA ILE A 36 0.08 1.14 7.45
C ILE A 36 -1.43 1.12 7.58
N ALA A 37 -2.11 0.56 6.58
CA ALA A 37 -3.57 0.55 6.55
C ALA A 37 -4.11 -0.71 5.88
N VAL A 38 -5.33 -1.10 6.24
CA VAL A 38 -6.09 -2.08 5.48
C VAL A 38 -7.02 -1.33 4.54
N ILE A 39 -6.89 -1.60 3.25
CA ILE A 39 -7.69 -0.98 2.19
C ILE A 39 -8.75 -1.97 1.73
N GLU A 40 -9.98 -1.48 1.58
CA GLU A 40 -11.10 -2.22 1.02
C GLU A 40 -11.54 -1.57 -0.28
N LEU A 41 -11.60 -2.36 -1.35
CA LEU A 41 -12.09 -1.94 -2.65
C LEU A 41 -13.26 -2.81 -3.05
N LYS A 42 -14.19 -2.25 -3.80
CA LYS A 42 -15.31 -3.01 -4.36
C LYS A 42 -14.98 -3.43 -5.80
N ALA A 43 -15.54 -4.57 -6.21
CA ALA A 43 -15.42 -5.06 -7.57
C ALA A 43 -15.68 -3.96 -8.58
N GLY A 44 -14.78 -3.81 -9.55
CA GLY A 44 -14.88 -2.81 -10.61
C GLY A 44 -14.26 -1.45 -10.27
N GLU A 45 -13.93 -1.16 -9.02
CA GLU A 45 -13.28 0.09 -8.68
C GLU A 45 -11.88 0.16 -9.28
N LYS A 46 -11.55 1.32 -9.85
CA LYS A 46 -10.29 1.53 -10.54
C LYS A 46 -9.70 2.88 -10.13
N SER A 47 -8.44 2.89 -9.75
CA SER A 47 -7.74 4.13 -9.43
C SER A 47 -7.23 4.85 -10.68
N ALA A 48 -6.95 6.14 -10.55
CA ALA A 48 -6.09 6.83 -11.50
C ALA A 48 -4.65 6.32 -11.38
N GLN A 49 -3.82 6.66 -12.35
CA GLN A 49 -2.40 6.34 -12.29
C GLN A 49 -1.70 7.22 -11.25
N HIS A 50 -0.84 6.62 -10.45
CA HIS A 50 -0.06 7.30 -9.42
C HIS A 50 1.43 7.15 -9.69
N ILE A 51 2.19 8.21 -9.42
CA ILE A 51 3.66 8.20 -9.42
C ILE A 51 4.11 8.96 -8.18
N HIS A 52 5.00 8.35 -7.41
CA HIS A 52 5.59 8.99 -6.24
C HIS A 52 7.11 9.15 -6.42
N PRO A 53 7.66 10.35 -6.32
CA PRO A 53 9.09 10.56 -6.51
C PRO A 53 9.94 10.06 -5.34
N ASP A 54 9.38 10.03 -4.13
CA ASP A 54 10.11 9.74 -2.90
C ASP A 54 9.40 8.74 -1.97
N LEU A 55 8.31 8.15 -2.43
CA LEU A 55 7.50 7.22 -1.64
C LEU A 55 7.44 5.87 -2.34
N GLN A 56 7.58 4.80 -1.57
CA GLN A 56 7.43 3.42 -2.04
C GLN A 56 6.24 2.79 -1.34
N ASP A 57 5.49 1.98 -2.08
CA ASP A 57 4.29 1.30 -1.57
C ASP A 57 4.43 -0.21 -1.63
N ALA A 58 4.01 -0.87 -0.57
CA ALA A 58 3.93 -2.31 -0.49
C ALA A 58 2.47 -2.72 -0.27
N PHE A 59 2.03 -3.74 -1.00
CA PHE A 59 0.68 -4.28 -0.90
C PHE A 59 0.72 -5.78 -0.66
N TYR A 60 -0.05 -6.23 0.31
CA TYR A 60 -0.26 -7.66 0.56
C TYR A 60 -1.75 -7.95 0.48
N ILE A 61 -2.14 -8.80 -0.47
CA ILE A 61 -3.54 -9.09 -0.73
C ILE A 61 -4.06 -10.07 0.31
N LEU A 62 -5.09 -9.66 1.05
CA LEU A 62 -5.70 -10.49 2.08
C LEU A 62 -6.87 -11.31 1.51
N ASP A 63 -7.71 -10.67 0.70
CA ASP A 63 -8.87 -11.30 0.07
C ASP A 63 -9.11 -10.70 -1.30
N GLY A 64 -9.58 -11.51 -2.24
CA GLY A 64 -10.05 -11.06 -3.56
C GLY A 64 -8.98 -11.08 -4.63
N GLU A 65 -9.33 -10.50 -5.78
CA GLU A 65 -8.48 -10.41 -6.95
C GLU A 65 -8.38 -8.96 -7.43
N ILE A 66 -7.17 -8.54 -7.75
CA ILE A 66 -6.87 -7.18 -8.16
C ILE A 66 -5.77 -7.17 -9.22
N ASP A 67 -5.92 -6.31 -10.23
CA ASP A 67 -4.84 -6.00 -11.14
C ASP A 67 -4.09 -4.77 -10.64
N ILE A 68 -2.80 -4.92 -10.46
CA ILE A 68 -1.90 -3.81 -10.13
C ILE A 68 -0.97 -3.63 -11.31
N THR A 69 -1.17 -2.54 -12.04
CA THR A 69 -0.39 -2.23 -13.23
C THR A 69 0.77 -1.33 -12.83
N ILE A 70 2.00 -1.78 -13.06
CA ILE A 70 3.22 -1.04 -12.73
C ILE A 70 3.98 -0.74 -14.01
N ASP A 71 4.17 0.54 -14.31
CA ASP A 71 4.82 1.00 -15.55
C ASP A 71 4.26 0.31 -16.79
N GLY A 72 2.94 0.20 -16.86
CA GLY A 72 2.23 -0.42 -17.97
C GLY A 72 2.17 -1.95 -17.95
N GLU A 73 2.86 -2.62 -17.03
CA GLU A 73 2.83 -4.07 -16.90
C GLU A 73 1.76 -4.49 -15.88
N VAL A 74 0.81 -5.30 -16.33
CA VAL A 74 -0.29 -5.77 -15.50
C VAL A 74 0.18 -6.94 -14.63
N ASN A 75 0.01 -6.80 -13.32
CA ASN A 75 0.23 -7.87 -12.35
C ASN A 75 -1.12 -8.31 -11.81
N HIS A 76 -1.54 -9.50 -12.21
CA HIS A 76 -2.81 -10.07 -11.74
C HIS A 76 -2.57 -10.74 -10.39
N CYS A 77 -3.17 -10.18 -9.33
CA CYS A 77 -2.90 -10.58 -7.95
C CYS A 77 -4.13 -11.20 -7.30
N GLN A 78 -3.89 -12.16 -6.44
CA GLN A 78 -4.91 -12.82 -5.62
C GLN A 78 -4.44 -12.85 -4.16
N ALA A 79 -5.29 -13.39 -3.27
CA ALA A 79 -4.95 -13.50 -1.85
C ALA A 79 -3.57 -14.14 -1.67
N GLU A 80 -2.81 -13.58 -0.73
CA GLU A 80 -1.45 -13.97 -0.38
C GLU A 80 -0.36 -13.53 -1.36
N ASP A 81 -0.72 -12.79 -2.42
CA ASP A 81 0.28 -12.15 -3.28
C ASP A 81 0.79 -10.86 -2.66
N PHE A 82 2.08 -10.60 -2.87
CA PHE A 82 2.75 -9.39 -2.43
C PHE A 82 3.28 -8.60 -3.63
N VAL A 83 3.05 -7.29 -3.61
CA VAL A 83 3.52 -6.37 -4.65
C VAL A 83 4.25 -5.21 -4.00
N PHE A 84 5.42 -4.88 -4.52
CA PHE A 84 6.18 -3.71 -4.10
C PHE A 84 6.35 -2.75 -5.28
N VAL A 85 5.95 -1.50 -5.09
CA VAL A 85 6.08 -0.45 -6.09
C VAL A 85 7.17 0.52 -5.65
N GLU A 86 8.29 0.48 -6.35
CA GLU A 86 9.40 1.41 -6.09
C GLU A 86 9.01 2.84 -6.46
N HIS A 87 9.70 3.81 -5.85
CA HIS A 87 9.53 5.21 -6.21
C HIS A 87 9.81 5.44 -7.70
N LEU A 88 9.22 6.47 -8.27
CA LEU A 88 9.31 6.86 -9.68
C LEU A 88 8.65 5.89 -10.67
N LYS A 89 8.12 4.77 -10.20
CA LYS A 89 7.31 3.89 -11.04
C LYS A 89 5.85 4.28 -10.95
N SER A 90 5.17 4.29 -12.09
CA SER A 90 3.74 4.52 -12.12
C SER A 90 3.00 3.26 -11.69
N TYR A 91 1.85 3.42 -11.06
CA TYR A 91 0.99 2.28 -10.81
C TYR A 91 -0.48 2.68 -10.77
N GLU A 92 -1.35 1.73 -11.03
CA GLU A 92 -2.79 1.86 -10.89
C GLU A 92 -3.39 0.56 -10.39
N LEU A 93 -4.50 0.70 -9.67
CA LEU A 93 -5.22 -0.42 -9.06
C LEU A 93 -6.54 -0.63 -9.77
N HIS A 94 -6.90 -1.90 -10.01
CA HIS A 94 -8.21 -2.26 -10.56
C HIS A 94 -8.72 -3.51 -9.85
N ALA A 95 -9.72 -3.34 -8.99
CA ALA A 95 -10.33 -4.45 -8.27
C ALA A 95 -11.19 -5.28 -9.21
N ILE A 96 -10.88 -6.56 -9.36
CA ILE A 96 -11.65 -7.50 -10.17
C ILE A 96 -12.84 -8.02 -9.38
N THR A 97 -12.60 -8.39 -8.14
CA THR A 97 -13.62 -8.72 -7.15
C THR A 97 -13.56 -7.70 -6.01
N ASP A 98 -14.37 -7.87 -4.98
CA ASP A 98 -14.15 -7.16 -3.72
C ASP A 98 -12.79 -7.55 -3.18
N VAL A 99 -12.02 -6.58 -2.71
CA VAL A 99 -10.62 -6.76 -2.30
C VAL A 99 -10.39 -6.19 -0.91
N ARG A 100 -9.64 -6.92 -0.11
CA ARG A 100 -9.01 -6.40 1.11
C ARG A 100 -7.51 -6.58 0.98
N MET A 101 -6.76 -5.55 1.26
CA MET A 101 -5.30 -5.63 1.21
C MET A 101 -4.65 -4.78 2.30
N LEU A 102 -3.52 -5.26 2.79
CA LEU A 102 -2.66 -4.49 3.67
C LEU A 102 -1.76 -3.63 2.80
N ALA A 103 -1.72 -2.33 3.09
CA ALA A 103 -0.89 -1.38 2.37
C ALA A 103 0.04 -0.67 3.33
N MET A 104 1.29 -0.52 2.91
CA MET A 104 2.29 0.21 3.67
C MET A 104 3.04 1.15 2.73
N GLY A 105 3.11 2.43 3.11
CA GLY A 105 3.95 3.41 2.42
C GLY A 105 5.18 3.73 3.24
N CYS A 106 6.31 3.94 2.57
CA CYS A 106 7.50 4.44 3.24
C CYS A 106 8.29 5.37 2.32
N VAL A 107 8.86 6.42 2.92
CA VAL A 107 9.74 7.33 2.19
C VAL A 107 11.12 6.73 2.05
N ILE A 108 11.81 7.12 0.99
CA ILE A 108 13.18 6.67 0.75
C ILE A 108 14.07 7.25 1.85
N GLU A 109 14.92 6.38 2.41
CA GLU A 109 15.88 6.79 3.41
C GLU A 109 17.26 6.25 3.07
N SER A 110 18.10 7.10 2.49
CA SER A 110 19.43 6.72 2.04
C SER A 110 20.41 6.44 3.18
N GLN A 111 20.11 6.91 4.39
CA GLN A 111 21.00 6.74 5.55
C GLN A 111 20.86 5.39 6.26
N ARG A 112 19.79 4.65 6.02
CA ARG A 112 19.54 3.39 6.73
C ARG A 112 20.62 2.35 6.53
N THR A 113 21.06 2.16 5.30
CA THR A 113 22.10 1.17 4.98
C THR A 113 23.46 1.52 5.59
N LYS A 114 23.74 2.82 5.81
CA LYS A 114 24.96 3.25 6.50
C LYS A 114 24.94 2.94 7.99
N LEU A 115 23.74 3.08 8.62
CA LEU A 115 23.59 2.88 10.07
C LEU A 115 23.43 1.39 10.43
N TYR A 116 22.78 0.62 9.56
CA TYR A 116 22.45 -0.78 9.81
C TYR A 116 22.75 -1.65 8.59
N PRO A 117 23.99 -1.70 8.11
CA PRO A 117 24.30 -2.39 6.84
C PRO A 117 23.98 -3.88 6.87
N ILE A 118 24.12 -4.54 8.03
CA ILE A 118 23.85 -5.99 8.16
C ILE A 118 22.39 -6.33 7.92
N LEU A 119 21.47 -5.41 8.24
CA LEU A 119 20.03 -5.64 8.11
C LEU A 119 19.54 -5.53 6.67
N PHE A 120 20.37 -5.03 5.74
CA PHE A 120 19.96 -4.73 4.37
C PHE A 120 20.80 -5.44 3.31
N GLU A 121 21.44 -6.54 3.68
CA GLU A 121 22.20 -7.36 2.77
C GLU A 121 21.33 -8.16 1.78
#